data_ed4420b21ae6c452d724f827a3245acd
#
_entry.id   ed4420b21ae6c452d724f827a3245acd
#
_cell.length_a   1.000
_cell.length_b   1.000
_cell.length_c   1.000
_cell.angle_alpha   90.00
_cell.angle_beta   90.00
_cell.angle_gamma   90.00
#
_symmetry.space_group_name_H-M   'P 1'
#
loop_
_entity.id
_entity.type
_entity.pdbx_description
1 polymer ?
#
loop_
_entity_poly.entity_id
_entity_poly.type
_entity_poly.pdbx_seq_one_letter_code
_entity_poly.pdbx_strand_id
1 'polypeptide(L)'
;MGCQKEENAKEVVDYRNAIWTGHEQIKKDGFISTNTLVKIQGTIEHNRAGIRKLPGTELKNSVTGKTIYTPPQDEKEIRNYLKNLEDFINNNDDGIDPLIKVCLIHYQFESIHPFYDGNGRTGRILNILYLVLNNLIDSPILYLSKYINKTKQEYYKLFNEVRENNNFEDWILYILKGIEITSKET
;
A
#
# COMPACT_ATOMS: atom_id res chain seq x y z
N MET A 1 2.90 22.64 21.25
CA MET A 1 2.46 22.94 19.86
C MET A 1 3.58 22.91 18.81
N GLY A 2 4.86 23.17 19.15
CA GLY A 2 5.99 23.11 18.20
C GLY A 2 6.33 21.68 17.76
N CYS A 3 6.48 20.74 18.69
CA CYS A 3 6.94 19.37 18.44
C CYS A 3 6.04 18.60 17.44
N GLN A 4 4.74 18.71 17.56
CA GLN A 4 3.77 18.01 16.68
C GLN A 4 3.77 18.54 15.23
N LYS A 5 4.08 19.83 15.02
CA LYS A 5 4.25 20.41 13.69
C LYS A 5 5.55 19.94 13.03
N GLU A 6 6.60 19.77 13.79
CA GLU A 6 7.89 19.26 13.32
C GLU A 6 7.81 17.77 12.95
N GLU A 7 7.13 16.97 13.76
CA GLU A 7 6.87 15.55 13.46
C GLU A 7 6.04 15.37 12.19
N ASN A 8 4.97 16.14 12.03
CA ASN A 8 4.14 16.09 10.80
C ASN A 8 4.93 16.53 9.55
N ALA A 9 5.79 17.56 9.66
CA ALA A 9 6.61 17.99 8.56
C ALA A 9 7.64 16.93 8.16
N LYS A 10 8.25 16.26 9.14
CA LYS A 10 9.18 15.16 8.91
C LYS A 10 8.49 13.98 8.22
N GLU A 11 7.31 13.58 8.68
CA GLU A 11 6.54 12.49 8.06
C GLU A 11 6.25 12.76 6.57
N VAL A 12 5.92 14.00 6.20
CA VAL A 12 5.70 14.38 4.79
C VAL A 12 6.98 14.27 3.97
N VAL A 13 8.11 14.70 4.53
CA VAL A 13 9.42 14.59 3.87
C VAL A 13 9.82 13.13 3.68
N ASP A 14 9.64 12.31 4.70
CA ASP A 14 9.97 10.90 4.66
C ASP A 14 9.09 10.14 3.66
N TYR A 15 7.80 10.44 3.61
CA TYR A 15 6.89 9.89 2.61
C TYR A 15 7.31 10.25 1.18
N ARG A 16 7.64 11.52 0.93
CA ARG A 16 8.18 11.97 -0.36
C ARG A 16 9.47 11.22 -0.72
N ASN A 17 10.42 11.14 0.22
CA ASN A 17 11.69 10.45 -0.02
C ASN A 17 11.48 8.96 -0.32
N ALA A 18 10.53 8.32 0.34
CA ALA A 18 10.17 6.93 0.10
C ALA A 18 9.57 6.71 -1.31
N ILE A 19 8.74 7.64 -1.80
CA ILE A 19 8.24 7.61 -3.19
C ILE A 19 9.42 7.66 -4.17
N TRP A 20 10.34 8.59 -4.01
CA TRP A 20 11.49 8.71 -4.89
C TRP A 20 12.43 7.52 -4.80
N THR A 21 12.68 6.99 -3.60
CA THR A 21 13.45 5.74 -3.40
C THR A 21 12.85 4.59 -4.22
N GLY A 22 11.53 4.40 -4.15
CA GLY A 22 10.84 3.38 -4.93
C GLY A 22 10.89 3.65 -6.43
N HIS A 23 10.69 4.89 -6.85
CA HIS A 23 10.71 5.30 -8.25
C HIS A 23 12.09 5.08 -8.91
N GLU A 24 13.17 5.46 -8.24
CA GLU A 24 14.53 5.19 -8.72
C GLU A 24 14.80 3.68 -8.84
N GLN A 25 14.28 2.90 -7.87
CA GLN A 25 14.45 1.46 -7.90
C GLN A 25 13.74 0.82 -9.09
N ILE A 26 12.46 1.18 -9.35
CA ILE A 26 11.72 0.62 -10.49
C ILE A 26 12.28 1.08 -11.84
N LYS A 27 12.82 2.30 -11.93
CA LYS A 27 13.53 2.77 -13.13
C LYS A 27 14.77 1.94 -13.43
N LYS A 28 15.48 1.53 -12.38
CA LYS A 28 16.70 0.73 -12.52
C LYS A 28 16.37 -0.72 -12.86
N ASP A 29 15.41 -1.31 -12.18
CA ASP A 29 15.15 -2.75 -12.23
C ASP A 29 14.12 -3.13 -13.30
N GLY A 30 13.21 -2.20 -13.67
CA GLY A 30 12.11 -2.45 -14.61
C GLY A 30 10.95 -3.25 -14.03
N PHE A 31 10.96 -3.53 -12.72
CA PHE A 31 9.91 -4.28 -12.02
C PHE A 31 9.83 -3.89 -10.53
N ILE A 32 8.75 -4.30 -9.86
CA ILE A 32 8.56 -4.09 -8.43
C ILE A 32 8.87 -5.38 -7.69
N SER A 33 9.82 -5.33 -6.73
CA SER A 33 10.19 -6.47 -5.91
C SER A 33 9.81 -6.28 -4.44
N THR A 34 9.75 -7.39 -3.70
CA THR A 34 9.64 -7.36 -2.23
C THR A 34 10.75 -6.51 -1.59
N ASN A 35 11.97 -6.56 -2.13
CA ASN A 35 13.08 -5.72 -1.65
C ASN A 35 12.82 -4.23 -1.88
N THR A 36 12.15 -3.86 -2.96
CA THR A 36 11.72 -2.47 -3.20
C THR A 36 10.76 -2.01 -2.11
N LEU A 37 9.80 -2.85 -1.72
CA LEU A 37 8.85 -2.54 -0.64
C LEU A 37 9.54 -2.39 0.72
N VAL A 38 10.52 -3.26 1.02
CA VAL A 38 11.33 -3.17 2.25
C VAL A 38 12.14 -1.86 2.29
N LYS A 39 12.73 -1.43 1.18
CA LYS A 39 13.46 -0.15 1.10
C LYS A 39 12.53 1.04 1.33
N ILE A 40 11.36 1.04 0.69
CA ILE A 40 10.34 2.08 0.87
C ILE A 40 9.93 2.18 2.34
N GLN A 41 9.56 1.07 2.96
CA GLN A 41 9.16 1.02 4.37
C GLN A 41 10.29 1.50 5.29
N GLY A 42 11.53 1.04 5.04
CA GLY A 42 12.70 1.48 5.81
C GLY A 42 12.97 2.99 5.72
N THR A 43 12.64 3.62 4.59
CA THR A 43 12.73 5.08 4.42
C THR A 43 11.64 5.80 5.21
N ILE A 44 10.41 5.27 5.22
CA ILE A 44 9.28 5.84 5.97
C ILE A 44 9.52 5.77 7.49
N GLU A 45 9.94 4.60 7.98
CA GLU A 45 10.04 4.31 9.42
C GLU A 45 11.43 4.56 10.01
N HIS A 46 12.41 4.92 9.18
CA HIS A 46 13.81 5.08 9.61
C HIS A 46 14.36 3.86 10.37
N ASN A 47 13.87 2.68 10.05
CA ASN A 47 14.31 1.43 10.67
C ASN A 47 14.72 0.38 9.63
N ARG A 48 15.34 -0.69 10.10
CA ARG A 48 15.77 -1.84 9.28
C ARG A 48 15.10 -3.13 9.73
N ALA A 49 13.92 -3.05 10.32
CA ALA A 49 13.21 -4.22 10.82
C ALA A 49 12.82 -5.19 9.69
N GLY A 50 12.54 -4.65 8.49
CA GLY A 50 12.13 -5.44 7.35
C GLY A 50 10.79 -6.15 7.58
N ILE A 51 10.62 -7.31 6.94
CA ILE A 51 9.42 -8.13 7.08
C ILE A 51 9.31 -8.63 8.53
N ARG A 52 8.12 -8.50 9.12
CA ARG A 52 7.86 -8.94 10.49
C ARG A 52 8.01 -10.45 10.64
N LYS A 53 8.56 -10.84 11.78
CA LYS A 53 8.89 -12.24 12.10
C LYS A 53 8.10 -12.76 13.29
N LEU A 54 7.64 -11.84 14.15
CA LEU A 54 6.93 -12.20 15.38
C LEU A 54 5.42 -12.05 15.17
N PRO A 55 4.62 -12.96 15.74
CA PRO A 55 3.17 -12.88 15.75
C PRO A 55 2.68 -11.73 16.65
N GLY A 56 1.38 -11.45 16.61
CA GLY A 56 0.70 -10.46 17.45
C GLY A 56 0.30 -9.18 16.71
N THR A 57 0.56 -9.08 15.40
CA THR A 57 0.07 -7.96 14.60
C THR A 57 -1.43 -8.08 14.38
N GLU A 58 -2.16 -7.02 14.71
CA GLU A 58 -3.61 -6.90 14.50
C GLU A 58 -3.93 -5.49 14.00
N LEU A 59 -4.84 -5.39 13.06
CA LEU A 59 -5.44 -4.11 12.67
C LEU A 59 -6.61 -3.82 13.61
N LYS A 60 -6.53 -2.71 14.34
CA LYS A 60 -7.56 -2.31 15.31
C LYS A 60 -8.25 -1.03 14.89
N ASN A 61 -9.53 -0.95 15.20
CA ASN A 61 -10.25 0.31 15.15
C ASN A 61 -9.66 1.27 16.19
N SER A 62 -9.19 2.43 15.74
CA SER A 62 -8.52 3.41 16.61
C SER A 62 -9.42 4.04 17.68
N VAL A 63 -10.75 3.95 17.51
CA VAL A 63 -11.74 4.51 18.44
C VAL A 63 -12.23 3.46 19.43
N THR A 64 -12.55 2.26 18.93
CA THR A 64 -13.19 1.21 19.76
C THR A 64 -12.20 0.19 20.32
N GLY A 65 -10.96 0.14 19.82
CA GLY A 65 -9.96 -0.88 20.14
C GLY A 65 -10.27 -2.28 19.59
N LYS A 66 -11.42 -2.46 18.94
CA LYS A 66 -11.81 -3.74 18.33
C LYS A 66 -10.87 -4.13 17.20
N THR A 67 -10.44 -5.40 17.20
CA THR A 67 -9.71 -5.99 16.07
C THR A 67 -10.61 -6.01 14.83
N ILE A 68 -10.14 -5.34 13.77
CA ILE A 68 -10.79 -5.32 12.45
C ILE A 68 -10.33 -6.52 11.64
N TYR A 69 -9.04 -6.81 11.71
CA TYR A 69 -8.42 -7.86 10.91
C TYR A 69 -7.14 -8.38 11.58
N THR A 70 -6.92 -9.70 11.50
CA THR A 70 -5.68 -10.35 11.92
C THR A 70 -4.98 -10.89 10.67
N PRO A 71 -3.88 -10.25 10.23
CA PRO A 71 -3.11 -10.69 9.06
C PRO A 71 -2.36 -11.99 9.35
N PRO A 72 -1.74 -12.65 8.33
CA PRO A 72 -0.89 -13.82 8.53
C PRO A 72 0.13 -13.59 9.65
N GLN A 73 0.35 -14.57 10.51
CA GLN A 73 1.20 -14.42 11.70
C GLN A 73 2.57 -15.11 11.57
N ASP A 74 2.73 -16.00 10.61
CA ASP A 74 3.96 -16.74 10.35
C ASP A 74 4.84 -16.04 9.30
N GLU A 75 6.14 -15.88 9.57
CA GLU A 75 7.08 -15.21 8.64
C GLU A 75 7.15 -15.91 7.28
N LYS A 76 7.15 -17.25 7.26
CA LYS A 76 7.24 -18.02 6.02
C LYS A 76 6.00 -17.84 5.16
N GLU A 77 4.84 -17.82 5.80
CA GLU A 77 3.56 -17.55 5.14
C GLU A 77 3.54 -16.14 4.55
N ILE A 78 3.95 -15.13 5.32
CA ILE A 78 4.05 -13.74 4.85
C ILE A 78 4.97 -13.64 3.62
N ARG A 79 6.14 -14.29 3.66
CA ARG A 79 7.07 -14.29 2.53
C ARG A 79 6.51 -14.99 1.29
N ASN A 80 5.77 -16.06 1.47
CA ASN A 80 5.11 -16.77 0.38
C ASN A 80 4.04 -15.89 -0.28
N TYR A 81 3.22 -15.19 0.52
CA TYR A 81 2.24 -14.25 -0.02
C TYR A 81 2.89 -13.04 -0.71
N LEU A 82 3.99 -12.51 -0.16
CA LEU A 82 4.73 -11.44 -0.82
C LEU A 82 5.35 -11.90 -2.14
N LYS A 83 5.87 -13.13 -2.21
CA LYS A 83 6.38 -13.69 -3.47
C LYS A 83 5.26 -13.84 -4.50
N ASN A 84 4.09 -14.35 -4.10
CA ASN A 84 2.93 -14.43 -4.98
C ASN A 84 2.47 -13.04 -5.45
N LEU A 85 2.44 -12.06 -4.55
CA LEU A 85 2.10 -10.68 -4.90
C LEU A 85 3.11 -10.08 -5.89
N GLU A 86 4.43 -10.31 -5.68
CA GLU A 86 5.49 -9.86 -6.57
C GLU A 86 5.33 -10.46 -7.97
N ASP A 87 5.04 -11.76 -8.06
CA ASP A 87 4.79 -12.44 -9.32
C ASP A 87 3.53 -11.90 -10.01
N PHE A 88 2.46 -11.66 -9.26
CA PHE A 88 1.23 -11.05 -9.78
C PHE A 88 1.45 -9.63 -10.28
N ILE A 89 2.16 -8.77 -9.54
CA ILE A 89 2.47 -7.38 -9.94
C ILE A 89 3.17 -7.35 -11.29
N ASN A 90 4.16 -8.23 -11.49
CA ASN A 90 5.05 -8.19 -12.65
C ASN A 90 4.60 -9.09 -13.81
N ASN A 91 3.48 -9.81 -13.68
CA ASN A 91 2.89 -10.55 -14.79
C ASN A 91 2.07 -9.62 -15.69
N ASN A 92 2.52 -9.35 -16.89
CA ASN A 92 1.84 -8.49 -17.86
C ASN A 92 0.96 -9.26 -18.86
N ASP A 93 0.98 -10.60 -18.79
CA ASP A 93 0.29 -11.47 -19.75
C ASP A 93 -1.01 -12.09 -19.19
N ASP A 94 -1.49 -11.61 -18.04
CA ASP A 94 -2.69 -12.12 -17.38
C ASP A 94 -4.02 -11.57 -17.95
N GLY A 95 -3.95 -10.58 -18.84
CA GLY A 95 -5.11 -9.96 -19.47
C GLY A 95 -5.94 -9.06 -18.57
N ILE A 96 -5.47 -8.77 -17.36
CA ILE A 96 -6.15 -7.88 -16.39
C ILE A 96 -5.81 -6.43 -16.71
N ASP A 97 -6.84 -5.58 -16.83
CA ASP A 97 -6.64 -4.14 -16.97
C ASP A 97 -5.80 -3.59 -15.80
N PRO A 98 -4.72 -2.82 -16.07
CA PRO A 98 -3.84 -2.33 -15.01
C PRO A 98 -4.54 -1.48 -13.93
N LEU A 99 -5.62 -0.76 -14.28
CA LEU A 99 -6.40 -0.02 -13.28
C LEU A 99 -7.20 -0.95 -12.36
N ILE A 100 -7.69 -2.08 -12.86
CA ILE A 100 -8.29 -3.12 -12.02
C ILE A 100 -7.22 -3.79 -11.19
N LYS A 101 -6.09 -4.11 -11.80
CA LYS A 101 -4.99 -4.83 -11.15
C LYS A 101 -4.40 -4.05 -9.96
N VAL A 102 -4.23 -2.72 -10.06
CA VAL A 102 -3.75 -1.91 -8.94
C VAL A 102 -4.67 -1.98 -7.72
N CYS A 103 -5.99 -2.12 -7.93
CA CYS A 103 -6.95 -2.28 -6.83
C CYS A 103 -6.78 -3.61 -6.10
N LEU A 104 -6.52 -4.69 -6.85
CA LEU A 104 -6.25 -6.02 -6.32
C LEU A 104 -4.90 -6.08 -5.59
N ILE A 105 -3.86 -5.47 -6.17
CA ILE A 105 -2.53 -5.32 -5.56
C ILE A 105 -2.63 -4.62 -4.21
N HIS A 106 -3.37 -3.52 -4.15
CA HIS A 106 -3.57 -2.78 -2.90
C HIS A 106 -4.25 -3.62 -1.83
N TYR A 107 -5.34 -4.30 -2.19
CA TYR A 107 -6.05 -5.19 -1.28
C TYR A 107 -5.14 -6.30 -0.74
N GLN A 108 -4.42 -6.97 -1.63
CA GLN A 108 -3.54 -8.09 -1.26
C GLN A 108 -2.39 -7.63 -0.35
N PHE A 109 -1.73 -6.51 -0.68
CA PHE A 109 -0.67 -5.96 0.16
C PHE A 109 -1.16 -5.60 1.56
N GLU A 110 -2.29 -4.91 1.67
CA GLU A 110 -2.88 -4.55 2.96
C GLU A 110 -3.34 -5.79 3.75
N SER A 111 -3.78 -6.85 3.06
CA SER A 111 -4.14 -8.13 3.68
C SER A 111 -2.93 -8.90 4.20
N ILE A 112 -1.80 -8.89 3.50
CA ILE A 112 -0.54 -9.49 3.98
C ILE A 112 0.00 -8.73 5.19
N HIS A 113 -0.07 -7.41 5.15
CA HIS A 113 0.40 -6.51 6.22
C HIS A 113 1.81 -6.85 6.70
N PRO A 114 2.82 -6.82 5.79
CA PRO A 114 4.09 -7.52 6.00
C PRO A 114 5.04 -6.85 7.01
N PHE A 115 4.79 -5.61 7.42
CA PHE A 115 5.68 -4.84 8.29
C PHE A 115 5.07 -4.63 9.67
N TYR A 116 5.90 -4.30 10.65
CA TYR A 116 5.44 -3.92 11.99
C TYR A 116 4.71 -2.57 11.97
N ASP A 117 5.20 -1.62 11.14
CA ASP A 117 4.57 -0.32 10.91
C ASP A 117 4.83 0.16 9.47
N GLY A 118 4.11 1.22 9.04
CA GLY A 118 4.28 1.82 7.71
C GLY A 118 3.56 1.07 6.58
N ASN A 119 2.78 0.01 6.85
CA ASN A 119 2.12 -0.78 5.80
C ASN A 119 1.23 0.09 4.90
N GLY A 120 0.30 0.85 5.48
CA GLY A 120 -0.61 1.67 4.69
C GLY A 120 0.09 2.74 3.84
N ARG A 121 1.19 3.33 4.33
CA ARG A 121 2.01 4.27 3.55
C ARG A 121 2.75 3.56 2.43
N THR A 122 3.34 2.41 2.71
CA THR A 122 4.02 1.58 1.71
C THR A 122 3.06 1.07 0.65
N GLY A 123 1.87 0.60 1.01
CA GLY A 123 0.84 0.13 0.08
C GLY A 123 0.36 1.23 -0.88
N ARG A 124 0.20 2.46 -0.38
CA ARG A 124 -0.16 3.58 -1.26
C ARG A 124 0.97 3.99 -2.20
N ILE A 125 2.22 3.91 -1.75
CA ILE A 125 3.38 4.12 -2.64
C ILE A 125 3.46 3.00 -3.67
N LEU A 126 3.22 1.75 -3.29
CA LEU A 126 3.17 0.62 -4.22
C LEU A 126 2.17 0.88 -5.37
N ASN A 127 0.98 1.41 -5.07
CA ASN A 127 0.00 1.76 -6.10
C ASN A 127 0.54 2.80 -7.07
N ILE A 128 1.18 3.86 -6.56
CA ILE A 128 1.78 4.92 -7.39
C ILE A 128 2.86 4.33 -8.30
N LEU A 129 3.76 3.53 -7.75
CA LEU A 129 4.85 2.91 -8.52
C LEU A 129 4.33 1.94 -9.58
N TYR A 130 3.28 1.19 -9.28
CA TYR A 130 2.64 0.31 -10.24
C TYR A 130 2.02 1.09 -11.41
N LEU A 131 1.35 2.20 -11.14
CA LEU A 131 0.80 3.06 -12.18
C LEU A 131 1.89 3.69 -13.05
N VAL A 132 3.02 4.11 -12.48
CA VAL A 132 4.18 4.61 -13.22
C VAL A 132 4.79 3.51 -14.09
N LEU A 133 4.99 2.31 -13.54
CA LEU A 133 5.59 1.18 -14.25
C LEU A 133 4.77 0.76 -15.48
N ASN A 134 3.45 0.93 -15.40
CA ASN A 134 2.51 0.63 -16.49
C ASN A 134 2.21 1.86 -17.38
N ASN A 135 2.97 2.95 -17.27
CA ASN A 135 2.81 4.18 -18.05
C ASN A 135 1.40 4.81 -17.97
N LEU A 136 0.70 4.63 -16.85
CA LEU A 136 -0.60 5.24 -16.59
C LEU A 136 -0.48 6.65 -15.98
N ILE A 137 0.66 6.93 -15.36
CA ILE A 137 1.06 8.26 -14.89
C ILE A 137 2.55 8.48 -15.19
N ASP A 138 2.91 9.69 -15.60
CA ASP A 138 4.29 10.03 -16.00
C ASP A 138 5.21 10.31 -14.78
N SER A 139 4.62 10.72 -13.68
CA SER A 139 5.34 11.10 -12.46
C SER A 139 4.74 10.39 -11.24
N PRO A 140 5.54 10.02 -10.24
CA PRO A 140 5.05 9.31 -9.06
C PRO A 140 4.32 10.26 -8.09
N ILE A 141 3.38 11.05 -8.61
CA ILE A 141 2.59 12.03 -7.85
C ILE A 141 1.12 11.66 -7.97
N LEU A 142 0.54 11.14 -6.89
CA LEU A 142 -0.89 10.86 -6.76
C LEU A 142 -1.28 10.93 -5.28
N TYR A 143 -2.25 11.78 -4.94
CA TYR A 143 -2.63 12.04 -3.54
C TYR A 143 -3.67 11.04 -2.99
N LEU A 144 -3.57 9.75 -3.35
CA LEU A 144 -4.49 8.70 -2.92
C LEU A 144 -4.63 8.62 -1.38
N SER A 145 -3.55 8.94 -0.65
CA SER A 145 -3.57 9.04 0.81
C SER A 145 -4.58 10.05 1.32
N LYS A 146 -4.76 11.19 0.64
CA LYS A 146 -5.74 12.23 1.01
C LYS A 146 -7.16 11.69 0.91
N TYR A 147 -7.47 10.98 -0.18
CA TYR A 147 -8.77 10.37 -0.40
C TYR A 147 -9.08 9.31 0.66
N ILE A 148 -8.19 8.32 0.84
CA ILE A 148 -8.38 7.23 1.80
C ILE A 148 -8.51 7.75 3.23
N ASN A 149 -7.68 8.72 3.65
CA ASN A 149 -7.76 9.29 5.00
C ASN A 149 -9.10 10.02 5.23
N LYS A 150 -9.63 10.69 4.20
CA LYS A 150 -10.92 11.40 4.26
C LYS A 150 -12.11 10.43 4.33
N THR A 151 -12.00 9.25 3.72
CA THR A 151 -13.05 8.23 3.61
C THR A 151 -12.70 6.95 4.36
N LYS A 152 -11.93 7.06 5.45
CA LYS A 152 -11.33 5.94 6.17
C LYS A 152 -12.33 4.89 6.65
N GLN A 153 -13.52 5.29 7.06
CA GLN A 153 -14.57 4.36 7.50
C GLN A 153 -15.08 3.50 6.34
N GLU A 154 -15.30 4.10 5.17
CA GLU A 154 -15.72 3.40 3.96
C GLU A 154 -14.62 2.43 3.48
N TYR A 155 -13.37 2.89 3.48
CA TYR A 155 -12.21 2.05 3.17
C TYR A 155 -12.19 0.75 3.96
N TYR A 156 -12.29 0.83 5.30
CA TYR A 156 -12.27 -0.38 6.14
C TYR A 156 -13.54 -1.22 6.01
N LYS A 157 -14.69 -0.60 5.77
CA LYS A 157 -15.92 -1.33 5.50
C LYS A 157 -15.76 -2.19 4.24
N LEU A 158 -15.32 -1.58 3.13
CA LEU A 158 -15.15 -2.27 1.85
C LEU A 158 -14.03 -3.31 1.89
N PHE A 159 -12.94 -3.03 2.61
CA PHE A 159 -11.88 -4.02 2.86
C PHE A 159 -12.43 -5.29 3.53
N ASN A 160 -13.33 -5.15 4.50
CA ASN A 160 -13.99 -6.27 5.15
C ASN A 160 -15.00 -6.97 4.25
N GLU A 161 -15.77 -6.22 3.44
CA GLU A 161 -16.74 -6.79 2.48
C GLU A 161 -16.06 -7.72 1.46
N VAL A 162 -14.87 -7.37 0.99
CA VAL A 162 -14.10 -8.30 0.15
C VAL A 162 -13.81 -9.60 0.88
N ARG A 163 -13.35 -9.51 2.14
CA ARG A 163 -12.94 -10.69 2.92
C ARG A 163 -14.10 -11.58 3.33
N GLU A 164 -15.22 -10.99 3.71
CA GLU A 164 -16.37 -11.70 4.25
C GLU A 164 -17.34 -12.18 3.16
N ASN A 165 -17.47 -11.39 2.09
CA ASN A 165 -18.49 -11.56 1.07
C ASN A 165 -17.94 -11.71 -0.35
N ASN A 166 -16.60 -11.69 -0.55
CA ASN A 166 -15.94 -11.65 -1.86
C ASN A 166 -16.39 -10.47 -2.74
N ASN A 167 -16.83 -9.37 -2.12
CA ASN A 167 -17.30 -8.18 -2.85
C ASN A 167 -16.15 -7.32 -3.35
N PHE A 168 -15.44 -7.81 -4.38
CA PHE A 168 -14.36 -7.07 -5.04
C PHE A 168 -14.87 -5.89 -5.87
N GLU A 169 -16.10 -5.95 -6.36
CA GLU A 169 -16.65 -4.90 -7.24
C GLU A 169 -16.66 -3.54 -6.53
N ASP A 170 -17.28 -3.45 -5.35
CA ASP A 170 -17.35 -2.20 -4.59
C ASP A 170 -15.96 -1.71 -4.15
N TRP A 171 -15.06 -2.62 -3.81
CA TRP A 171 -13.67 -2.28 -3.50
C TRP A 171 -12.95 -1.65 -4.70
N ILE A 172 -13.06 -2.28 -5.87
CA ILE A 172 -12.43 -1.79 -7.10
C ILE A 172 -12.99 -0.41 -7.44
N LEU A 173 -14.32 -0.24 -7.43
CA LEU A 173 -14.97 1.04 -7.70
C LEU A 173 -14.51 2.13 -6.73
N TYR A 174 -14.36 1.81 -5.45
CA TYR A 174 -13.87 2.74 -4.44
C TYR A 174 -12.43 3.21 -4.72
N ILE A 175 -11.51 2.28 -5.00
CA ILE A 175 -10.11 2.63 -5.29
C ILE A 175 -10.01 3.42 -6.61
N LEU A 176 -10.71 3.01 -7.66
CA LEU A 176 -10.76 3.73 -8.93
C LEU A 176 -11.31 5.14 -8.76
N LYS A 177 -12.34 5.32 -7.93
CA LYS A 177 -12.87 6.64 -7.58
C LYS A 177 -11.84 7.51 -6.88
N GLY A 178 -11.06 6.93 -5.98
CA GLY A 178 -9.94 7.60 -5.33
C GLY A 178 -8.87 8.05 -6.34
N ILE A 179 -8.49 7.18 -7.27
CA ILE A 179 -7.55 7.49 -8.35
C ILE A 179 -8.11 8.62 -9.23
N GLU A 180 -9.36 8.52 -9.68
CA GLU A 180 -10.03 9.53 -10.52
C GLU A 180 -10.04 10.91 -9.85
N ILE A 181 -10.46 10.99 -8.59
CA ILE A 181 -10.54 12.26 -7.87
C ILE A 181 -9.14 12.85 -7.69
N THR A 182 -8.19 12.04 -7.25
CA THR A 182 -6.85 12.55 -6.91
C THR A 182 -6.01 12.86 -8.14
N SER A 183 -6.22 12.20 -9.27
CA SER A 183 -5.57 12.55 -10.54
C SER A 183 -6.01 13.90 -11.10
N LYS A 184 -7.23 14.35 -10.80
CA LYS A 184 -7.73 15.67 -11.19
C LYS A 184 -7.22 16.80 -10.29
N GLU A 185 -6.67 16.46 -9.11
CA GLU A 185 -6.12 17.41 -8.14
C GLU A 185 -4.59 17.56 -8.28
N THR A 186 -3.95 16.72 -9.10
CA THR A 186 -2.49 16.70 -9.34
C THR A 186 -2.15 17.44 -10.61
#